data_83bbe2b73116b743e96d3e018a06e3cf
#
_entry.id   83bbe2b73116b743e96d3e018a06e3cf
#
_cell.length_a   1.000
_cell.length_b   1.000
_cell.length_c   1.000
_cell.angle_alpha   90.00
_cell.angle_beta   90.00
_cell.angle_gamma   90.00
#
_symmetry.space_group_name_H-M   'P 1'
#
loop_
_entity.id
_entity.type
_entity.pdbx_description
1 polymer ?
#
loop_
_entity_poly.entity_id
_entity_poly.type
_entity_poly.pdbx_seq_one_letter_code
_entity_poly.pdbx_strand_id
1 'polypeptide(L)'
;MAKSDPSPVVRLYLASAVQRLPFADRWPILTGLASHNEDIEDNNLPRMYWFGLEPMVPKHPRESLRLAVGGKIPALQEFVARRMVTGNRVVSVKRPGKTKQRLEWQQTIQKVAPGFKVLNVGEGGVVHHRVFRNAIAVQTHPLNKKTPSSLFRELKIPANKKTKLSLRVSHHPHGDWQLRVLVDGKVVTDQIIGSKSVSADEWLDVTVDLTRFAGRKIQLSIENRPNDWHNEWAYWNHVSIVSE
;
A
#
# COMPACT_ATOMS: atom_id res chain seq x y z
N MET A 1 9.10 0.89 38.87
CA MET A 1 9.57 1.34 37.55
C MET A 1 8.41 1.88 36.72
N ALA A 2 7.46 1.08 36.18
CA ALA A 2 6.40 1.58 35.26
C ALA A 2 5.56 2.74 35.86
N LYS A 3 5.32 2.81 37.16
CA LYS A 3 4.52 3.85 37.84
C LYS A 3 5.34 5.01 38.36
N SER A 4 6.63 4.82 38.63
CA SER A 4 7.44 5.76 39.44
C SER A 4 8.69 6.29 38.73
N ASP A 5 9.01 5.79 37.55
CA ASP A 5 10.18 6.26 36.81
C ASP A 5 9.89 7.60 36.12
N PRO A 6 10.69 8.66 36.41
CA PRO A 6 10.44 9.98 35.85
C PRO A 6 10.84 10.10 34.36
N SER A 7 11.62 9.16 33.83
CA SER A 7 12.16 9.24 32.47
C SER A 7 11.15 8.78 31.41
N PRO A 8 10.75 9.64 30.47
CA PRO A 8 9.90 9.23 29.34
C PRO A 8 10.58 8.18 28.45
N VAL A 9 11.91 8.20 28.38
CA VAL A 9 12.68 7.20 27.61
C VAL A 9 12.54 5.81 28.24
N VAL A 10 12.64 5.70 29.57
CA VAL A 10 12.44 4.44 30.30
C VAL A 10 11.00 3.93 30.07
N ARG A 11 9.99 4.83 30.14
CA ARG A 11 8.59 4.47 29.91
C ARG A 11 8.35 4.01 28.46
N LEU A 12 9.03 4.62 27.48
CA LEU A 12 8.98 4.19 26.08
C LEU A 12 9.50 2.76 25.89
N TYR A 13 10.65 2.44 26.49
CA TYR A 13 11.21 1.08 26.43
C TYR A 13 10.34 0.07 27.16
N LEU A 14 9.76 0.43 28.30
CA LEU A 14 8.81 -0.44 29.00
C LEU A 14 7.56 -0.71 28.16
N ALA A 15 6.99 0.30 27.49
CA ALA A 15 5.85 0.18 26.61
C ALA A 15 6.16 -0.70 25.38
N SER A 16 7.38 -0.63 24.87
CA SER A 16 7.83 -1.53 23.78
C SER A 16 7.99 -2.97 24.28
N ALA A 17 8.62 -3.15 25.45
CA ALA A 17 8.88 -4.47 26.02
C ALA A 17 7.59 -5.20 26.41
N VAL A 18 6.58 -4.48 26.91
CA VAL A 18 5.30 -5.06 27.36
C VAL A 18 4.58 -5.84 26.24
N GLN A 19 4.78 -5.46 24.99
CA GLN A 19 4.17 -6.13 23.85
C GLN A 19 4.65 -7.59 23.66
N ARG A 20 5.80 -7.93 24.23
CA ARG A 20 6.40 -9.28 24.17
C ARG A 20 5.99 -10.17 25.34
N LEU A 21 5.29 -9.62 26.34
CA LEU A 21 4.89 -10.34 27.53
C LEU A 21 3.55 -11.07 27.33
N PRO A 22 3.27 -12.15 28.07
CA PRO A 22 1.94 -12.71 28.21
C PRO A 22 0.93 -11.68 28.70
N PHE A 23 -0.34 -11.79 28.34
CA PHE A 23 -1.37 -10.79 28.70
C PHE A 23 -1.49 -10.57 30.21
N ALA A 24 -1.38 -11.63 31.01
CA ALA A 24 -1.46 -11.54 32.47
C ALA A 24 -0.43 -10.58 33.04
N ASP A 25 0.78 -10.59 32.49
CA ASP A 25 1.92 -9.80 33.00
C ASP A 25 1.91 -8.35 32.50
N ARG A 26 1.07 -8.04 31.50
CA ARG A 26 0.96 -6.67 30.94
C ARG A 26 0.19 -5.72 31.85
N TRP A 27 -0.83 -6.21 32.56
CA TRP A 27 -1.74 -5.36 33.34
C TRP A 27 -1.04 -4.43 34.33
N PRO A 28 -0.15 -4.90 35.22
CA PRO A 28 0.48 -4.03 36.20
C PRO A 28 1.39 -2.98 35.54
N ILE A 29 2.05 -3.34 34.43
CA ILE A 29 2.94 -2.43 33.70
C ILE A 29 2.12 -1.36 32.99
N LEU A 30 1.09 -1.75 32.20
CA LEU A 30 0.24 -0.80 31.49
C LEU A 30 -0.55 0.10 32.43
N THR A 31 -1.00 -0.40 33.57
CA THR A 31 -1.65 0.42 34.61
C THR A 31 -0.68 1.45 35.17
N GLY A 32 0.57 1.07 35.41
CA GLY A 32 1.61 2.00 35.85
C GLY A 32 1.91 3.08 34.80
N LEU A 33 2.08 2.68 33.54
CA LEU A 33 2.34 3.61 32.43
C LEU A 33 1.15 4.56 32.18
N ALA A 34 -0.08 4.07 32.24
CA ALA A 34 -1.28 4.89 32.04
C ALA A 34 -1.51 5.92 33.16
N SER A 35 -0.78 5.85 34.27
CA SER A 35 -0.89 6.83 35.39
C SER A 35 -0.06 8.10 35.22
N HIS A 36 0.77 8.19 34.17
CA HIS A 36 1.64 9.33 33.88
C HIS A 36 0.90 10.39 33.06
N ASN A 37 0.38 11.43 33.71
CA ASN A 37 -0.30 12.55 33.04
C ASN A 37 0.66 13.43 32.24
N GLU A 38 1.94 13.44 32.55
CA GLU A 38 2.98 14.14 31.79
C GLU A 38 3.19 13.60 30.37
N ASP A 39 2.71 12.39 30.09
CA ASP A 39 2.83 11.76 28.78
C ASP A 39 1.66 12.06 27.83
N ILE A 40 0.66 12.84 28.26
CA ILE A 40 -0.56 13.12 27.48
C ILE A 40 -0.22 13.75 26.13
N GLU A 41 0.69 14.73 26.13
CA GLU A 41 1.09 15.50 24.95
C GLU A 41 2.26 14.86 24.18
N ASP A 42 2.79 13.72 24.64
CA ASP A 42 3.84 13.02 23.91
C ASP A 42 3.27 12.34 22.67
N ASN A 43 3.95 12.51 21.53
CA ASN A 43 3.49 11.98 20.26
C ASN A 43 3.52 10.45 20.16
N ASN A 44 4.33 9.78 20.96
CA ASN A 44 4.62 8.35 20.86
C ASN A 44 4.09 7.56 22.06
N LEU A 45 4.27 8.05 23.30
CA LEU A 45 3.99 7.29 24.51
C LEU A 45 2.54 6.79 24.60
N PRO A 46 1.50 7.63 24.39
CA PRO A 46 0.11 7.15 24.41
C PRO A 46 -0.15 6.04 23.40
N ARG A 47 0.45 6.14 22.23
CA ARG A 47 0.32 5.12 21.16
C ARG A 47 1.04 3.82 21.51
N MET A 48 2.20 3.92 22.11
CA MET A 48 2.96 2.75 22.56
C MET A 48 2.25 2.01 23.69
N TYR A 49 1.59 2.74 24.62
CA TYR A 49 0.73 2.16 25.65
C TYR A 49 -0.46 1.45 25.02
N TRP A 50 -1.06 2.08 24.00
CA TRP A 50 -2.15 1.50 23.23
C TRP A 50 -1.75 0.19 22.55
N PHE A 51 -0.61 0.12 21.86
CA PHE A 51 -0.15 -1.11 21.21
C PHE A 51 0.05 -2.28 22.19
N GLY A 52 0.43 -2.00 23.43
CA GLY A 52 0.47 -3.01 24.49
C GLY A 52 -0.92 -3.48 24.92
N LEU A 53 -1.90 -2.58 24.94
CA LEU A 53 -3.26 -2.80 25.43
C LEU A 53 -4.22 -3.34 24.36
N GLU A 54 -4.11 -2.89 23.09
CA GLU A 54 -5.04 -3.20 22.02
C GLU A 54 -5.39 -4.68 21.87
N PRO A 55 -4.42 -5.62 21.81
CA PRO A 55 -4.73 -7.04 21.63
C PRO A 55 -5.46 -7.67 22.81
N MET A 56 -5.47 -6.99 23.97
CA MET A 56 -6.15 -7.43 25.18
C MET A 56 -7.62 -7.02 25.21
N VAL A 57 -7.99 -5.91 24.53
CA VAL A 57 -9.35 -5.35 24.58
C VAL A 57 -10.44 -6.35 24.18
N PRO A 58 -10.32 -7.11 23.07
CA PRO A 58 -11.35 -8.08 22.70
C PRO A 58 -11.51 -9.26 23.67
N LYS A 59 -10.43 -9.61 24.38
CA LYS A 59 -10.41 -10.77 25.31
C LYS A 59 -10.75 -10.36 26.73
N HIS A 60 -10.42 -9.14 27.11
CA HIS A 60 -10.58 -8.59 28.46
C HIS A 60 -11.19 -7.18 28.41
N PRO A 61 -12.40 -7.01 27.87
CA PRO A 61 -12.97 -5.68 27.62
C PRO A 61 -13.22 -4.88 28.90
N ARG A 62 -13.67 -5.54 29.98
CA ARG A 62 -13.94 -4.87 31.27
C ARG A 62 -12.65 -4.34 31.93
N GLU A 63 -11.60 -5.16 31.94
CA GLU A 63 -10.30 -4.82 32.49
C GLU A 63 -9.62 -3.71 31.68
N SER A 64 -9.71 -3.78 30.35
CA SER A 64 -9.19 -2.75 29.46
C SER A 64 -9.88 -1.40 29.66
N LEU A 65 -11.21 -1.40 29.80
CA LEU A 65 -11.98 -0.20 30.10
C LEU A 65 -11.61 0.36 31.49
N ARG A 66 -11.50 -0.50 32.50
CA ARG A 66 -11.10 -0.10 33.85
C ARG A 66 -9.72 0.54 33.87
N LEU A 67 -8.75 -0.03 33.14
CA LEU A 67 -7.41 0.54 32.98
C LEU A 67 -7.47 1.93 32.32
N ALA A 68 -8.19 2.04 31.20
CA ALA A 68 -8.29 3.28 30.46
C ALA A 68 -8.98 4.40 31.24
N VAL A 69 -10.08 4.09 31.97
CA VAL A 69 -10.82 5.07 32.79
C VAL A 69 -10.05 5.44 34.06
N GLY A 70 -9.37 4.46 34.68
CA GLY A 70 -8.55 4.69 35.86
C GLY A 70 -7.19 5.34 35.57
N GLY A 71 -6.76 5.34 34.32
CA GLY A 71 -5.54 6.00 33.86
C GLY A 71 -5.75 7.51 33.65
N LYS A 72 -4.63 8.20 33.40
CA LYS A 72 -4.62 9.66 33.18
C LYS A 72 -4.39 10.08 31.72
N ILE A 73 -4.40 9.11 30.78
CA ILE A 73 -4.17 9.33 29.35
C ILE A 73 -5.52 9.26 28.59
N PRO A 74 -6.15 10.41 28.25
CA PRO A 74 -7.47 10.43 27.58
C PRO A 74 -7.50 9.65 26.26
N ALA A 75 -6.41 9.67 25.49
CA ALA A 75 -6.29 8.93 24.23
C ALA A 75 -6.54 7.42 24.41
N LEU A 76 -6.14 6.82 25.53
CA LEU A 76 -6.40 5.40 25.81
C LEU A 76 -7.89 5.11 25.98
N GLN A 77 -8.65 6.04 26.60
CA GLN A 77 -10.10 5.89 26.75
C GLN A 77 -10.78 5.87 25.37
N GLU A 78 -10.39 6.80 24.50
CA GLU A 78 -10.91 6.88 23.13
C GLU A 78 -10.57 5.60 22.33
N PHE A 79 -9.32 5.16 22.39
CA PHE A 79 -8.88 3.97 21.66
C PHE A 79 -9.58 2.70 22.15
N VAL A 80 -9.72 2.50 23.45
CA VAL A 80 -10.46 1.37 24.03
C VAL A 80 -11.92 1.42 23.64
N ALA A 81 -12.59 2.58 23.75
CA ALA A 81 -13.98 2.76 23.37
C ALA A 81 -14.19 2.43 21.88
N ARG A 82 -13.36 2.98 21.00
CA ARG A 82 -13.39 2.65 19.55
C ARG A 82 -13.21 1.16 19.30
N ARG A 83 -12.26 0.52 19.98
CA ARG A 83 -11.97 -0.91 19.83
C ARG A 83 -13.09 -1.79 20.34
N MET A 84 -13.80 -1.37 21.40
CA MET A 84 -14.98 -2.08 21.92
C MET A 84 -16.19 -1.94 21.00
N VAL A 85 -16.45 -0.75 20.44
CA VAL A 85 -17.55 -0.49 19.50
C VAL A 85 -17.33 -1.17 18.16
N THR A 86 -16.10 -1.21 17.66
CA THR A 86 -15.77 -2.01 16.47
C THR A 86 -15.97 -3.51 16.72
N GLY A 87 -16.29 -3.86 17.94
CA GLY A 87 -16.82 -5.15 18.40
C GLY A 87 -15.83 -6.27 18.20
N ASN A 88 -16.26 -7.44 18.57
CA ASN A 88 -15.85 -8.74 18.06
C ASN A 88 -16.17 -8.94 16.54
N ARG A 89 -16.31 -7.88 15.79
CA ARG A 89 -15.77 -7.84 14.46
C ARG A 89 -14.25 -7.83 14.61
N VAL A 90 -13.72 -9.00 15.02
CA VAL A 90 -12.85 -9.66 14.09
C VAL A 90 -13.63 -9.66 12.78
N VAL A 91 -13.57 -8.58 12.05
CA VAL A 91 -13.32 -8.73 10.65
C VAL A 91 -11.99 -9.50 10.69
N SER A 92 -12.09 -10.84 10.80
CA SER A 92 -11.15 -11.65 10.10
C SER A 92 -11.37 -11.16 8.68
N VAL A 93 -10.61 -10.14 8.31
CA VAL A 93 -10.17 -10.02 6.96
C VAL A 93 -9.42 -11.33 6.84
N LYS A 94 -10.16 -12.41 6.53
CA LYS A 94 -9.59 -13.59 5.91
C LYS A 94 -8.86 -12.94 4.76
N ARG A 95 -7.55 -12.81 4.89
CA ARG A 95 -6.73 -12.32 3.78
C ARG A 95 -7.23 -13.14 2.62
N PRO A 96 -7.88 -12.52 1.63
CA PRO A 96 -8.53 -13.28 0.58
C PRO A 96 -7.48 -14.27 0.11
N GLY A 97 -7.81 -15.56 0.05
CA GLY A 97 -6.84 -16.57 -0.30
C GLY A 97 -6.12 -16.06 -1.54
N LYS A 98 -4.82 -16.30 -1.71
CA LYS A 98 -3.98 -15.71 -2.78
C LYS A 98 -4.69 -15.66 -4.15
N THR A 99 -5.57 -16.62 -4.40
CA THR A 99 -6.42 -16.71 -5.61
C THR A 99 -7.50 -15.61 -5.64
N LYS A 100 -8.23 -15.35 -4.54
CA LYS A 100 -9.27 -14.31 -4.49
C LYS A 100 -8.67 -12.91 -4.61
N GLN A 101 -7.57 -12.66 -3.92
CA GLN A 101 -6.83 -11.40 -4.02
C GLN A 101 -6.32 -11.14 -5.46
N ARG A 102 -5.82 -12.18 -6.13
CA ARG A 102 -5.39 -12.06 -7.53
C ARG A 102 -6.55 -11.75 -8.46
N LEU A 103 -7.73 -12.33 -8.24
CA LEU A 103 -8.94 -12.02 -9.03
C LEU A 103 -9.38 -10.57 -8.83
N GLU A 104 -9.37 -10.07 -7.60
CA GLU A 104 -9.69 -8.67 -7.29
C GLU A 104 -8.71 -7.70 -7.95
N TRP A 105 -7.41 -8.02 -7.94
CA TRP A 105 -6.40 -7.25 -8.65
C TRP A 105 -6.62 -7.23 -10.17
N GLN A 106 -6.94 -8.41 -10.75
CA GLN A 106 -7.26 -8.49 -12.19
C GLN A 106 -8.49 -7.66 -12.54
N GLN A 107 -9.55 -7.69 -11.74
CA GLN A 107 -10.75 -6.88 -11.95
C GLN A 107 -10.45 -5.38 -11.81
N THR A 108 -9.60 -5.01 -10.86
CA THR A 108 -9.22 -3.62 -10.63
C THR A 108 -8.43 -3.06 -11.81
N ILE A 109 -7.47 -3.82 -12.33
CA ILE A 109 -6.65 -3.35 -13.45
C ILE A 109 -7.45 -3.20 -14.76
N GLN A 110 -8.53 -3.97 -14.97
CA GLN A 110 -9.39 -3.84 -16.15
C GLN A 110 -10.02 -2.45 -16.27
N LYS A 111 -10.15 -1.68 -15.19
CA LYS A 111 -10.72 -0.32 -15.21
C LYS A 111 -9.86 0.66 -15.99
N VAL A 112 -8.54 0.46 -16.01
CA VAL A 112 -7.57 1.35 -16.66
C VAL A 112 -6.77 0.68 -17.77
N ALA A 113 -6.68 -0.66 -17.78
CA ALA A 113 -5.92 -1.47 -18.73
C ALA A 113 -6.73 -2.67 -19.21
N PRO A 114 -7.80 -2.47 -20.02
CA PRO A 114 -8.66 -3.53 -20.48
C PRO A 114 -7.89 -4.59 -21.28
N GLY A 115 -8.12 -5.88 -20.94
CA GLY A 115 -7.48 -7.02 -21.59
C GLY A 115 -6.05 -7.32 -21.15
N PHE A 116 -5.48 -6.52 -20.22
CA PHE A 116 -4.20 -6.84 -19.61
C PHE A 116 -4.37 -7.66 -18.33
N LYS A 117 -3.39 -8.55 -18.06
CA LYS A 117 -3.23 -9.24 -16.78
C LYS A 117 -2.18 -8.51 -15.97
N VAL A 118 -2.41 -8.35 -14.66
CA VAL A 118 -1.39 -7.82 -13.76
C VAL A 118 -0.62 -8.97 -13.10
N LEU A 119 0.70 -8.86 -13.08
CA LEU A 119 1.63 -9.86 -12.56
C LEU A 119 2.62 -9.23 -11.57
N ASN A 120 3.12 -10.02 -10.62
CA ASN A 120 4.23 -9.67 -9.74
C ASN A 120 4.01 -8.37 -8.95
N VAL A 121 2.82 -8.20 -8.42
CA VAL A 121 2.48 -7.02 -7.59
C VAL A 121 3.00 -7.23 -6.19
N GLY A 122 3.68 -6.22 -5.67
CA GLY A 122 4.30 -6.20 -4.36
C GLY A 122 3.47 -5.48 -3.29
N GLU A 123 4.15 -4.64 -2.52
CA GLU A 123 3.59 -3.93 -1.39
C GLU A 123 2.32 -3.15 -1.75
N GLY A 124 1.32 -3.18 -0.86
CA GLY A 124 0.03 -2.50 -1.04
C GLY A 124 -0.89 -3.13 -2.10
N GLY A 125 -0.38 -4.03 -2.95
CA GLY A 125 -1.20 -4.69 -3.97
C GLY A 125 -1.60 -3.78 -5.15
N VAL A 126 -2.81 -4.01 -5.70
CA VAL A 126 -3.42 -3.18 -6.74
C VAL A 126 -4.50 -2.32 -6.10
N VAL A 127 -4.31 -1.01 -6.07
CA VAL A 127 -5.22 -0.06 -5.41
C VAL A 127 -5.91 0.82 -6.43
N HIS A 128 -7.23 0.94 -6.31
CA HIS A 128 -8.04 1.83 -7.15
C HIS A 128 -8.24 3.17 -6.42
N HIS A 129 -7.78 4.24 -7.04
CA HIS A 129 -8.01 5.62 -6.62
C HIS A 129 -9.12 6.22 -7.47
N ARG A 130 -10.22 6.64 -6.82
CA ARG A 130 -11.32 7.34 -7.51
C ARG A 130 -10.87 8.73 -7.98
N VAL A 131 -10.01 9.38 -7.21
CA VAL A 131 -9.39 10.66 -7.52
C VAL A 131 -7.93 10.61 -7.11
N PHE A 132 -7.04 10.72 -8.08
CA PHE A 132 -5.61 10.93 -7.92
C PHE A 132 -5.17 11.93 -8.99
N ARG A 133 -4.66 13.10 -8.57
CA ARG A 133 -4.28 14.18 -9.53
C ARG A 133 -5.39 14.48 -10.55
N ASN A 134 -6.61 14.70 -10.03
CA ASN A 134 -7.84 14.97 -10.80
C ASN A 134 -8.27 13.88 -11.80
N ALA A 135 -7.77 12.66 -11.68
CA ALA A 135 -8.13 11.55 -12.54
C ALA A 135 -8.32 10.24 -11.76
N ILE A 136 -9.00 9.27 -12.38
CA ILE A 136 -9.02 7.88 -11.87
C ILE A 136 -7.63 7.29 -12.07
N ALA A 137 -7.14 6.54 -11.09
CA ALA A 137 -5.89 5.82 -11.22
C ALA A 137 -5.94 4.43 -10.58
N VAL A 138 -5.16 3.52 -11.10
CA VAL A 138 -4.82 2.26 -10.45
C VAL A 138 -3.34 2.28 -10.10
N GLN A 139 -3.04 1.99 -8.85
CA GLN A 139 -1.69 1.98 -8.32
C GLN A 139 -1.15 0.55 -8.31
N THR A 140 0.12 0.39 -8.67
CA THR A 140 0.90 -0.86 -8.50
C THR A 140 2.28 -0.56 -7.93
N HIS A 141 2.89 -1.59 -7.31
CA HIS A 141 4.25 -1.53 -6.79
C HIS A 141 5.03 -2.77 -7.23
N PRO A 142 6.33 -2.69 -7.53
CA PRO A 142 7.15 -3.85 -7.84
C PRO A 142 7.09 -4.91 -6.74
N LEU A 143 7.22 -6.18 -7.10
CA LEU A 143 7.18 -7.28 -6.13
C LEU A 143 8.33 -7.19 -5.12
N ASN A 144 9.50 -6.84 -5.60
CA ASN A 144 10.72 -6.63 -4.82
C ASN A 144 11.76 -5.85 -5.67
N LYS A 145 12.93 -5.57 -5.11
CA LYS A 145 14.02 -4.81 -5.77
C LYS A 145 14.51 -5.40 -7.12
N LYS A 146 14.19 -6.65 -7.43
CA LYS A 146 14.64 -7.34 -8.66
C LYS A 146 13.50 -7.66 -9.61
N THR A 147 12.26 -7.74 -9.11
CA THR A 147 11.11 -8.22 -9.87
C THR A 147 10.09 -7.10 -10.05
N PRO A 148 9.94 -6.57 -11.28
CA PRO A 148 8.97 -5.53 -11.56
C PRO A 148 7.53 -6.05 -11.42
N SER A 149 6.58 -5.18 -11.11
CA SER A 149 5.19 -5.46 -11.43
C SER A 149 4.96 -5.21 -12.91
N SER A 150 4.07 -5.98 -13.53
CA SER A 150 3.86 -5.86 -14.97
C SER A 150 2.41 -6.03 -15.37
N LEU A 151 2.02 -5.28 -16.42
CA LEU A 151 0.80 -5.48 -17.18
C LEU A 151 1.16 -6.30 -18.40
N PHE A 152 0.56 -7.48 -18.54
CA PHE A 152 0.89 -8.45 -19.59
C PHE A 152 -0.32 -8.73 -20.48
N ARG A 153 -0.11 -8.80 -21.81
CA ARG A 153 -1.11 -9.17 -22.78
C ARG A 153 -0.50 -9.89 -23.97
N GLU A 154 -1.11 -11.00 -24.37
CA GLU A 154 -0.89 -11.61 -25.69
C GLU A 154 -1.91 -11.07 -26.66
N LEU A 155 -1.47 -10.64 -27.84
CA LEU A 155 -2.37 -10.12 -28.87
C LEU A 155 -1.78 -10.32 -30.26
N LYS A 156 -2.66 -10.32 -31.27
CA LYS A 156 -2.28 -10.27 -32.68
C LYS A 156 -2.38 -8.82 -33.18
N ILE A 157 -1.29 -8.29 -33.70
CA ILE A 157 -1.26 -6.97 -34.34
C ILE A 157 -1.89 -7.08 -35.73
N PRO A 158 -2.89 -6.23 -36.09
CA PRO A 158 -3.49 -6.25 -37.44
C PRO A 158 -2.45 -5.97 -38.52
N ALA A 159 -2.53 -6.71 -39.64
CA ALA A 159 -1.53 -6.63 -40.70
C ALA A 159 -1.52 -5.29 -41.45
N ASN A 160 -2.70 -4.68 -41.62
CA ASN A 160 -2.89 -3.51 -42.50
C ASN A 160 -3.30 -2.26 -41.75
N LYS A 161 -2.90 -2.14 -40.46
CA LYS A 161 -3.24 -1.02 -39.60
C LYS A 161 -2.04 -0.49 -38.87
N LYS A 162 -1.98 0.83 -38.71
CA LYS A 162 -1.05 1.44 -37.77
C LYS A 162 -1.53 1.13 -36.34
N THR A 163 -0.69 0.50 -35.56
CA THR A 163 -1.05 0.10 -34.18
C THR A 163 -0.16 0.80 -33.18
N LYS A 164 -0.78 1.41 -32.19
CA LYS A 164 -0.08 2.14 -31.12
C LYS A 164 -0.55 1.63 -29.74
N LEU A 165 0.38 1.49 -28.82
CA LEU A 165 0.11 1.41 -27.39
C LEU A 165 0.08 2.84 -26.85
N SER A 166 -0.99 3.21 -26.17
CA SER A 166 -1.14 4.50 -25.50
C SER A 166 -1.22 4.28 -23.97
N LEU A 167 -0.42 5.00 -23.24
CA LEU A 167 -0.34 4.98 -21.78
C LEU A 167 -0.48 6.39 -21.24
N ARG A 168 -1.22 6.54 -20.13
CA ARG A 168 -1.18 7.75 -19.30
C ARG A 168 -0.83 7.32 -17.88
N VAL A 169 0.34 7.76 -17.42
CA VAL A 169 0.98 7.29 -16.20
C VAL A 169 1.44 8.44 -15.31
N SER A 170 1.61 8.16 -14.02
CA SER A 170 2.14 9.10 -13.06
C SER A 170 2.97 8.36 -11.99
N HIS A 171 3.53 9.12 -11.06
CA HIS A 171 4.45 8.63 -10.02
C HIS A 171 4.00 9.06 -8.63
N HIS A 172 4.59 8.47 -7.58
CA HIS A 172 4.41 8.92 -6.21
C HIS A 172 5.00 10.33 -6.01
N PRO A 173 4.39 11.26 -5.22
CA PRO A 173 4.92 12.62 -5.03
C PRO A 173 6.38 12.69 -4.58
N HIS A 174 6.84 11.68 -3.84
CA HIS A 174 8.19 11.58 -3.27
C HIS A 174 9.00 10.41 -3.84
N GLY A 175 8.73 9.99 -5.07
CA GLY A 175 9.45 8.90 -5.71
C GLY A 175 9.25 8.88 -7.20
N ASP A 176 9.99 8.03 -7.86
CA ASP A 176 9.88 7.77 -9.29
C ASP A 176 9.97 6.25 -9.55
N TRP A 177 9.83 5.83 -10.78
CA TRP A 177 9.92 4.43 -11.18
C TRP A 177 10.31 4.31 -12.63
N GLN A 178 10.88 3.17 -13.01
CA GLN A 178 11.29 2.91 -14.39
C GLN A 178 10.17 2.23 -15.17
N LEU A 179 9.64 2.91 -16.19
CA LEU A 179 8.74 2.33 -17.17
C LEU A 179 9.54 1.57 -18.22
N ARG A 180 9.25 0.28 -18.39
CA ARG A 180 9.70 -0.48 -19.56
C ARG A 180 8.53 -1.08 -20.31
N VAL A 181 8.57 -0.98 -21.64
CA VAL A 181 7.67 -1.71 -22.53
C VAL A 181 8.49 -2.75 -23.30
N LEU A 182 8.05 -4.01 -23.24
CA LEU A 182 8.71 -5.11 -23.90
C LEU A 182 7.76 -5.78 -24.89
N VAL A 183 8.28 -6.15 -26.04
CA VAL A 183 7.60 -6.98 -27.03
C VAL A 183 8.44 -8.24 -27.26
N ASP A 184 7.86 -9.41 -27.03
CA ASP A 184 8.53 -10.72 -27.12
C ASP A 184 9.84 -10.73 -26.29
N GLY A 185 9.81 -10.10 -25.08
CA GLY A 185 10.94 -9.99 -24.17
C GLY A 185 11.99 -8.95 -24.55
N LYS A 186 11.86 -8.25 -25.69
CA LYS A 186 12.78 -7.19 -26.11
C LYS A 186 12.25 -5.82 -25.71
N VAL A 187 13.09 -5.01 -25.07
CA VAL A 187 12.73 -3.65 -24.67
C VAL A 187 12.53 -2.77 -25.89
N VAL A 188 11.40 -2.09 -25.96
CA VAL A 188 11.03 -1.14 -27.01
C VAL A 188 10.88 0.27 -26.51
N THR A 189 10.69 0.44 -25.19
CA THR A 189 10.66 1.73 -24.49
C THR A 189 11.25 1.53 -23.10
N ASP A 190 12.05 2.49 -22.65
CA ASP A 190 12.68 2.51 -21.33
C ASP A 190 12.87 3.97 -20.89
N GLN A 191 12.20 4.37 -19.78
CA GLN A 191 12.30 5.74 -19.27
C GLN A 191 11.89 5.81 -17.79
N ILE A 192 12.41 6.83 -17.09
CA ILE A 192 12.01 7.12 -15.70
C ILE A 192 10.76 7.99 -15.68
N ILE A 193 9.80 7.60 -14.86
CA ILE A 193 8.56 8.35 -14.59
C ILE A 193 8.69 8.98 -13.19
N GLY A 194 8.84 10.28 -13.16
CA GLY A 194 9.04 11.06 -11.95
C GLY A 194 8.73 12.54 -12.20
N SER A 195 8.96 13.40 -11.23
CA SER A 195 8.61 14.82 -11.27
C SER A 195 9.19 15.58 -12.46
N LYS A 196 10.32 15.12 -13.03
CA LYS A 196 10.97 15.75 -14.19
C LYS A 196 10.42 15.28 -15.54
N SER A 197 9.66 14.19 -15.57
CA SER A 197 9.16 13.59 -16.82
C SER A 197 7.67 13.87 -17.09
N VAL A 198 6.92 14.28 -16.08
CA VAL A 198 5.48 14.56 -16.17
C VAL A 198 5.21 16.01 -16.56
N SER A 199 4.03 16.27 -17.13
CA SER A 199 3.53 17.59 -17.46
C SER A 199 2.97 18.33 -16.22
N ALA A 200 2.47 19.55 -16.43
CA ALA A 200 1.96 20.39 -15.34
C ALA A 200 0.77 19.78 -14.55
N ASP A 201 0.03 18.86 -15.16
CA ASP A 201 -1.03 18.09 -14.51
C ASP A 201 -0.50 16.82 -13.79
N GLU A 202 0.85 16.69 -13.71
CA GLU A 202 1.58 15.59 -13.08
C GLU A 202 1.33 14.21 -13.71
N TRP A 203 0.90 14.18 -14.99
CA TRP A 203 0.76 12.98 -15.81
C TRP A 203 1.74 12.98 -16.98
N LEU A 204 2.06 11.79 -17.47
CA LEU A 204 2.82 11.58 -18.69
C LEU A 204 2.02 10.71 -19.65
N ASP A 205 1.81 11.21 -20.87
CA ASP A 205 1.27 10.44 -21.98
C ASP A 205 2.42 9.81 -22.77
N VAL A 206 2.41 8.49 -22.84
CA VAL A 206 3.44 7.70 -23.56
C VAL A 206 2.79 6.96 -24.71
N THR A 207 3.35 7.11 -25.91
CA THR A 207 2.92 6.37 -27.09
C THR A 207 4.05 5.49 -27.61
N VAL A 208 3.75 4.21 -27.85
CA VAL A 208 4.70 3.24 -28.41
C VAL A 208 4.15 2.70 -29.73
N ASP A 209 4.91 2.87 -30.79
CA ASP A 209 4.54 2.34 -32.12
C ASP A 209 4.76 0.82 -32.17
N LEU A 210 3.67 0.08 -32.36
CA LEU A 210 3.65 -1.37 -32.50
C LEU A 210 3.46 -1.79 -33.98
N THR A 211 3.36 -0.86 -34.93
CA THR A 211 3.09 -1.14 -36.36
C THR A 211 4.14 -2.05 -36.98
N ARG A 212 5.39 -1.97 -36.55
CA ARG A 212 6.48 -2.87 -36.99
C ARG A 212 6.24 -4.35 -36.70
N PHE A 213 5.27 -4.68 -35.82
CA PHE A 213 4.86 -6.04 -35.49
C PHE A 213 3.58 -6.48 -36.26
N ALA A 214 3.15 -5.72 -37.27
CA ALA A 214 1.95 -5.99 -38.04
C ALA A 214 1.89 -7.44 -38.54
N GLY A 215 0.71 -8.07 -38.43
CA GLY A 215 0.46 -9.47 -38.80
C GLY A 215 0.94 -10.51 -37.77
N ARG A 216 1.75 -10.13 -36.81
CA ARG A 216 2.33 -11.05 -35.81
C ARG A 216 1.47 -11.18 -34.53
N LYS A 217 1.51 -12.36 -33.91
CA LYS A 217 1.12 -12.54 -32.51
C LYS A 217 2.32 -12.17 -31.65
N ILE A 218 2.12 -11.30 -30.68
CA ILE A 218 3.17 -10.80 -29.78
C ILE A 218 2.78 -10.98 -28.31
N GLN A 219 3.80 -11.04 -27.46
CA GLN A 219 3.68 -10.90 -26.02
C GLN A 219 4.10 -9.48 -25.64
N LEU A 220 3.16 -8.68 -25.12
CA LEU A 220 3.38 -7.32 -24.68
C LEU A 220 3.44 -7.28 -23.16
N SER A 221 4.53 -6.74 -22.62
CA SER A 221 4.70 -6.50 -21.18
C SER A 221 5.01 -5.02 -20.93
N ILE A 222 4.31 -4.43 -19.98
CA ILE A 222 4.54 -3.06 -19.53
C ILE A 222 4.94 -3.15 -18.06
N GLU A 223 6.18 -2.81 -17.74
CA GLU A 223 6.77 -3.01 -16.43
C GLU A 223 6.87 -1.70 -15.64
N ASN A 224 6.43 -1.76 -14.38
CA ASN A 224 6.87 -0.86 -13.33
C ASN A 224 8.08 -1.51 -12.65
N ARG A 225 9.27 -1.05 -13.01
CA ARG A 225 10.54 -1.53 -12.46
C ARG A 225 11.05 -0.61 -11.36
N PRO A 226 11.60 -1.18 -10.30
CA PRO A 226 12.28 -0.38 -9.29
C PRO A 226 13.63 0.13 -9.84
N ASN A 227 13.98 1.38 -9.53
CA ASN A 227 15.27 1.97 -9.83
C ASN A 227 16.12 2.17 -8.56
N ASP A 228 15.56 2.70 -7.47
CA ASP A 228 16.27 2.93 -6.20
C ASP A 228 15.54 2.35 -4.96
N TRP A 229 14.34 1.83 -5.13
CA TRP A 229 13.46 1.30 -4.08
C TRP A 229 12.88 2.38 -3.16
N HIS A 230 12.75 3.61 -3.63
CA HIS A 230 12.16 4.72 -2.87
C HIS A 230 10.82 5.16 -3.48
N ASN A 231 9.70 4.73 -2.86
CA ASN A 231 8.34 5.07 -3.32
C ASN A 231 8.06 4.72 -4.81
N GLU A 232 8.44 3.54 -5.24
CA GLU A 232 8.35 3.00 -6.60
C GLU A 232 6.91 2.73 -7.08
N TRP A 233 5.96 3.59 -6.68
CA TRP A 233 4.56 3.46 -7.00
C TRP A 233 4.26 3.98 -8.40
N ALA A 234 3.82 3.10 -9.29
CA ALA A 234 3.25 3.48 -10.57
C ALA A 234 1.75 3.74 -10.46
N TYR A 235 1.29 4.82 -11.04
CA TYR A 235 -0.13 5.15 -11.16
C TYR A 235 -0.53 5.10 -12.63
N TRP A 236 -1.50 4.25 -12.95
CA TRP A 236 -2.02 4.00 -14.29
C TRP A 236 -3.40 4.65 -14.40
N ASN A 237 -3.54 5.65 -15.27
CA ASN A 237 -4.85 6.23 -15.61
C ASN A 237 -5.46 5.51 -16.82
N HIS A 238 -4.63 5.23 -17.83
CA HIS A 238 -5.08 4.67 -19.08
C HIS A 238 -3.99 3.80 -19.72
N VAL A 239 -4.39 2.63 -20.19
CA VAL A 239 -3.54 1.73 -21.00
C VAL A 239 -4.42 1.13 -22.10
N SER A 240 -4.18 1.50 -23.33
CA SER A 240 -4.95 0.99 -24.47
C SER A 240 -4.08 0.69 -25.69
N ILE A 241 -4.62 -0.15 -26.57
CA ILE A 241 -4.03 -0.44 -27.88
C ILE A 241 -5.03 -0.02 -28.94
N VAL A 242 -4.61 0.92 -29.78
CA VAL A 242 -5.42 1.50 -30.84
C VAL A 242 -4.83 1.09 -32.19
N SER A 243 -5.70 0.64 -33.12
CA SER A 243 -5.32 0.25 -34.49
C SER A 243 -6.20 0.99 -35.49
N GLU A 244 -5.59 1.85 -36.28
CA GLU A 244 -6.21 2.71 -37.29
C GLU A 244 -5.85 2.29 -38.71
#